data_85d56106199345b73e120c55c264f00c
#
_entry.id   85d56106199345b73e120c55c264f00c
#
_cell.length_a   1.000
_cell.length_b   1.000
_cell.length_c   1.000
_cell.angle_alpha   90.00
_cell.angle_beta   90.00
_cell.angle_gamma   90.00
#
_symmetry.space_group_name_H-M   'P 1'
#
loop_
_entity.id
_entity.type
_entity.pdbx_description
1 polymer ?
#
loop_
_entity_poly.entity_id
_entity_poly.type
_entity_poly.pdbx_seq_one_letter_code
_entity_poly.pdbx_strand_id
1 'polypeptide(L)'
;MKSIFLDCNDQLAPVWARVIRPDDPKIDVNTEPFAREELPLLLAGYDIALDDHSYMPTELVAQCPELKHIVFLGTGAASYMNVDELKARGVTVHTIKGYGDTAVAEHTIALMIAAARDIARMDREVRAGTWTPQEGVQLLGKTLGVIGLGGIGCEVARIGKGIGMEVIGWNRTRRAGVPLADLDTLLARADVVSMNLTLNDETRGFLSTERIARMKPGAILVNTARGALVDEAALIAALQSGHIRHAGLDVFHTEPLKPDHPLAKMRNVTLTSHAAFRTLEASMMLLRRAIDIVRTIAR
;
A
#
# COMPACT_ATOMS: atom_id res chain seq x y z
N MET A 1 6.51 -5.30 31.33
CA MET A 1 5.91 -4.23 30.51
C MET A 1 4.50 -4.63 30.13
N LYS A 2 3.54 -3.70 30.24
CA LYS A 2 2.14 -3.92 29.83
C LYS A 2 1.96 -3.55 28.38
N SER A 3 1.22 -4.35 27.64
CA SER A 3 1.01 -4.16 26.22
C SER A 3 -0.46 -4.16 25.86
N ILE A 4 -0.87 -3.32 24.91
CA ILE A 4 -2.22 -3.26 24.35
C ILE A 4 -2.19 -3.31 22.84
N PHE A 5 -3.12 -4.04 22.21
CA PHE A 5 -3.47 -3.90 20.81
C PHE A 5 -4.65 -2.93 20.71
N LEU A 6 -4.36 -1.72 20.27
CA LEU A 6 -5.20 -0.54 20.40
C LEU A 6 -6.50 -0.60 19.56
N ASP A 7 -6.39 -1.11 18.33
CA ASP A 7 -7.43 -1.05 17.29
C ASP A 7 -7.61 -2.39 16.56
N CYS A 8 -7.73 -3.47 17.33
CA CYS A 8 -8.00 -4.81 16.82
C CYS A 8 -9.45 -4.93 16.33
N ASN A 9 -9.70 -4.45 15.12
CA ASN A 9 -11.04 -4.40 14.52
C ASN A 9 -11.60 -5.80 14.17
N ASP A 10 -12.86 -5.86 13.73
CA ASP A 10 -13.59 -7.10 13.39
C ASP A 10 -12.88 -7.96 12.33
N GLN A 11 -12.02 -7.38 11.51
CA GLN A 11 -11.25 -8.12 10.49
C GLN A 11 -9.99 -8.75 11.07
N LEU A 12 -9.35 -8.08 12.04
CA LEU A 12 -8.10 -8.54 12.66
C LEU A 12 -8.34 -9.45 13.87
N ALA A 13 -9.42 -9.29 14.62
CA ALA A 13 -9.72 -10.09 15.80
C ALA A 13 -9.77 -11.61 15.52
N PRO A 14 -10.41 -12.11 14.45
CA PRO A 14 -10.38 -13.53 14.12
C PRO A 14 -8.97 -14.02 13.73
N VAL A 15 -8.14 -13.17 13.12
CA VAL A 15 -6.76 -13.50 12.76
C VAL A 15 -5.88 -13.50 14.01
N TRP A 16 -6.07 -12.53 14.91
CA TRP A 16 -5.39 -12.47 16.20
C TRP A 16 -5.59 -13.77 16.99
N ALA A 17 -6.83 -14.22 17.09
CA ALA A 17 -7.16 -15.48 17.79
C ALA A 17 -6.47 -16.72 17.19
N ARG A 18 -6.08 -16.68 15.90
CA ARG A 18 -5.36 -17.79 15.24
C ARG A 18 -3.85 -17.73 15.45
N VAL A 19 -3.29 -16.54 15.66
CA VAL A 19 -1.82 -16.38 15.72
C VAL A 19 -1.29 -16.34 17.14
N ILE A 20 -2.09 -15.94 18.12
CA ILE A 20 -1.68 -15.89 19.53
C ILE A 20 -1.42 -17.29 20.08
N ARG A 21 -0.38 -17.46 20.88
CA ARG A 21 0.06 -18.72 21.47
C ARG A 21 0.11 -18.61 22.99
N PRO A 22 -0.02 -19.72 23.73
CA PRO A 22 0.00 -19.70 25.20
C PRO A 22 1.29 -19.13 25.82
N ASP A 23 2.42 -19.22 25.09
CA ASP A 23 3.74 -18.74 25.52
C ASP A 23 4.03 -17.29 25.06
N ASP A 24 3.10 -16.63 24.38
CA ASP A 24 3.25 -15.23 23.97
C ASP A 24 3.14 -14.27 25.16
N PRO A 25 3.75 -13.09 25.05
CA PRO A 25 3.53 -12.01 26.03
C PRO A 25 2.04 -11.72 26.17
N LYS A 26 1.60 -11.38 27.38
CA LYS A 26 0.22 -10.92 27.57
C LYS A 26 0.06 -9.56 26.88
N ILE A 27 -0.88 -9.49 25.94
CA ILE A 27 -1.25 -8.29 25.21
C ILE A 27 -2.76 -8.13 25.41
N ASP A 28 -3.19 -7.05 26.06
CA ASP A 28 -4.59 -6.71 26.17
C ASP A 28 -5.11 -6.25 24.80
N VAL A 29 -6.35 -6.54 24.46
CA VAL A 29 -6.89 -6.28 23.12
C VAL A 29 -8.12 -5.40 23.23
N ASN A 30 -8.09 -4.23 22.59
CA ASN A 30 -9.27 -3.40 22.40
C ASN A 30 -9.90 -3.70 21.02
N THR A 31 -11.16 -4.13 21.03
CA THR A 31 -11.96 -4.39 19.82
C THR A 31 -12.99 -3.30 19.55
N GLU A 32 -13.21 -2.43 20.53
CA GLU A 32 -14.20 -1.36 20.42
C GLU A 32 -13.63 -0.16 19.66
N PRO A 33 -14.42 0.49 18.81
CA PRO A 33 -14.03 1.75 18.20
C PRO A 33 -13.90 2.84 19.25
N PHE A 34 -12.98 3.75 19.06
CA PHE A 34 -12.73 4.87 19.98
C PHE A 34 -12.54 6.19 19.22
N ALA A 35 -12.86 7.30 19.86
CA ALA A 35 -12.58 8.61 19.33
C ALA A 35 -11.10 8.97 19.58
N ARG A 36 -10.51 9.81 18.72
CA ARG A 36 -9.10 10.21 18.82
C ARG A 36 -8.76 10.77 20.20
N GLU A 37 -9.66 11.53 20.78
CA GLU A 37 -9.53 12.20 22.07
C GLU A 37 -9.48 11.21 23.23
N GLU A 38 -9.95 9.98 23.04
CA GLU A 38 -9.93 8.90 24.05
C GLU A 38 -8.59 8.16 24.09
N LEU A 39 -7.69 8.42 23.14
CA LEU A 39 -6.39 7.77 23.04
C LEU A 39 -5.57 7.79 24.36
N PRO A 40 -5.47 8.91 25.09
CA PRO A 40 -4.74 8.92 26.36
C PRO A 40 -5.37 8.02 27.44
N LEU A 41 -6.69 7.91 27.46
CA LEU A 41 -7.39 7.04 28.40
C LEU A 41 -7.14 5.55 28.09
N LEU A 42 -7.16 5.22 26.79
CA LEU A 42 -6.94 3.84 26.31
C LEU A 42 -5.50 3.38 26.57
N LEU A 43 -4.53 4.29 26.43
CA LEU A 43 -3.10 4.00 26.59
C LEU A 43 -2.60 4.14 28.04
N ALA A 44 -3.45 4.60 28.98
CA ALA A 44 -3.05 4.81 30.36
C ALA A 44 -2.51 3.52 31.01
N GLY A 45 -1.29 3.59 31.51
CA GLY A 45 -0.62 2.48 32.20
C GLY A 45 -0.05 1.38 31.29
N TYR A 46 0.00 1.61 29.97
CA TYR A 46 0.64 0.70 29.02
C TYR A 46 2.02 1.22 28.59
N ASP A 47 3.00 0.31 28.53
CA ASP A 47 4.35 0.57 28.06
C ASP A 47 4.47 0.42 26.53
N ILE A 48 3.67 -0.48 25.93
CA ILE A 48 3.73 -0.87 24.51
C ILE A 48 2.32 -0.82 23.92
N ALA A 49 2.15 -0.12 22.80
CA ALA A 49 0.93 -0.14 22.00
C ALA A 49 1.19 -0.81 20.63
N LEU A 50 0.34 -1.77 20.22
CA LEU A 50 0.22 -2.20 18.85
C LEU A 50 -0.86 -1.35 18.18
N ASP A 51 -0.56 -0.80 17.02
CA ASP A 51 -1.43 0.10 16.27
C ASP A 51 -1.53 -0.34 14.80
N ASP A 52 -2.74 -0.60 14.32
CA ASP A 52 -2.97 -0.95 12.91
C ASP A 52 -2.99 0.32 12.04
N HIS A 53 -4.01 1.15 12.20
CA HIS A 53 -4.17 2.34 11.37
C HIS A 53 -4.79 3.54 12.12
N SER A 54 -4.69 3.56 13.46
CA SER A 54 -5.16 4.69 14.25
C SER A 54 -4.20 5.88 14.12
N TYR A 55 -4.77 7.08 13.99
CA TYR A 55 -3.94 8.28 13.98
C TYR A 55 -3.51 8.63 15.41
N MET A 56 -2.21 8.70 15.65
CA MET A 56 -1.59 8.92 16.96
C MET A 56 -0.89 10.30 17.03
N PRO A 57 -1.63 11.40 17.30
CA PRO A 57 -1.06 12.73 17.41
C PRO A 57 -0.06 12.82 18.57
N THR A 58 1.07 13.47 18.34
CA THR A 58 2.15 13.61 19.33
C THR A 58 1.66 14.25 20.63
N GLU A 59 0.73 15.21 20.57
CA GLU A 59 0.16 15.90 21.72
C GLU A 59 -0.73 15.00 22.60
N LEU A 60 -1.39 14.01 22.01
CA LEU A 60 -2.17 13.02 22.76
C LEU A 60 -1.28 11.93 23.34
N VAL A 61 -0.32 11.43 22.57
CA VAL A 61 0.67 10.45 23.06
C VAL A 61 1.52 11.02 24.19
N ALA A 62 1.81 12.32 24.16
CA ALA A 62 2.54 13.01 25.25
C ALA A 62 1.82 12.99 26.60
N GLN A 63 0.52 12.70 26.64
CA GLN A 63 -0.25 12.52 27.87
C GLN A 63 -0.13 11.11 28.47
N CYS A 64 0.61 10.21 27.82
CA CYS A 64 0.82 8.82 28.22
C CYS A 64 2.28 8.61 28.64
N PRO A 65 2.71 9.02 29.84
CA PRO A 65 4.13 9.01 30.26
C PRO A 65 4.73 7.61 30.36
N GLU A 66 3.91 6.58 30.53
CA GLU A 66 4.34 5.19 30.60
C GLU A 66 4.66 4.60 29.22
N LEU A 67 4.05 5.13 28.12
CA LEU A 67 4.22 4.60 26.79
C LEU A 67 5.65 4.82 26.28
N LYS A 68 6.35 3.74 25.97
CA LYS A 68 7.74 3.74 25.49
C LYS A 68 7.87 3.19 24.07
N HIS A 69 6.94 2.35 23.64
CA HIS A 69 7.01 1.69 22.35
C HIS A 69 5.66 1.67 21.65
N ILE A 70 5.68 1.96 20.33
CA ILE A 70 4.56 1.75 19.43
C ILE A 70 5.01 0.74 18.40
N VAL A 71 4.26 -0.35 18.21
CA VAL A 71 4.45 -1.34 17.15
C VAL A 71 3.39 -1.09 16.10
N PHE A 72 3.76 -0.35 15.06
CA PHE A 72 2.87 -0.05 13.95
C PHE A 72 2.74 -1.28 13.04
N LEU A 73 1.51 -1.72 12.77
CA LEU A 73 1.19 -2.90 11.96
C LEU A 73 1.32 -2.58 10.47
N GLY A 74 2.54 -2.28 10.04
CA GLY A 74 2.82 -1.91 8.66
C GLY A 74 4.18 -1.26 8.49
N THR A 75 4.42 -0.72 7.29
CA THR A 75 5.66 0.00 6.95
C THR A 75 5.50 1.52 6.97
N GLY A 76 4.27 2.02 6.91
CA GLY A 76 3.94 3.42 6.64
C GLY A 76 3.56 4.24 7.88
N ALA A 77 4.19 4.03 9.04
CA ALA A 77 3.88 4.72 10.29
C ALA A 77 3.82 6.26 10.17
N ALA A 78 4.67 6.85 9.33
CA ALA A 78 4.70 8.31 9.12
C ALA A 78 3.39 8.90 8.54
N SER A 79 2.48 8.07 8.03
CA SER A 79 1.14 8.52 7.59
C SER A 79 0.16 8.67 8.76
N TYR A 80 0.47 8.10 9.92
CA TYR A 80 -0.42 8.03 11.08
C TYR A 80 0.13 8.73 12.31
N MET A 81 1.45 8.93 12.37
CA MET A 81 2.13 9.56 13.51
C MET A 81 3.42 10.26 13.09
N ASN A 82 3.83 11.28 13.84
CA ASN A 82 5.13 11.92 13.64
C ASN A 82 6.22 11.14 14.37
N VAL A 83 6.90 10.24 13.65
CA VAL A 83 7.89 9.32 14.20
C VAL A 83 9.06 10.05 14.86
N ASP A 84 9.53 11.18 14.27
CA ASP A 84 10.67 11.94 14.80
C ASP A 84 10.32 12.67 16.10
N GLU A 85 9.14 13.28 16.18
CA GLU A 85 8.66 13.93 17.39
C GLU A 85 8.43 12.92 18.53
N LEU A 86 7.85 11.75 18.23
CA LEU A 86 7.66 10.68 19.20
C LEU A 86 9.00 10.18 19.74
N LYS A 87 9.98 9.99 18.85
CA LYS A 87 11.34 9.61 19.23
C LYS A 87 12.00 10.66 20.12
N ALA A 88 11.85 11.95 19.83
CA ALA A 88 12.36 13.02 20.64
C ALA A 88 11.75 13.04 22.07
N ARG A 89 10.55 12.46 22.24
CA ARG A 89 9.86 12.28 23.52
C ARG A 89 10.15 10.93 24.20
N GLY A 90 11.05 10.13 23.63
CA GLY A 90 11.44 8.83 24.20
C GLY A 90 10.52 7.67 23.82
N VAL A 91 9.61 7.86 22.85
CA VAL A 91 8.75 6.79 22.32
C VAL A 91 9.37 6.23 21.04
N THR A 92 9.70 4.93 21.06
CA THR A 92 10.26 4.23 19.89
C THR A 92 9.16 3.64 19.05
N VAL A 93 9.12 4.00 17.76
CA VAL A 93 8.18 3.42 16.78
C VAL A 93 8.84 2.28 16.03
N HIS A 94 8.26 1.09 16.11
CA HIS A 94 8.66 -0.11 15.38
C HIS A 94 7.73 -0.32 14.20
N THR A 95 8.29 -0.68 13.03
CA THR A 95 7.53 -0.98 11.82
C THR A 95 7.79 -2.41 11.35
N ILE A 96 6.82 -3.01 10.66
CA ILE A 96 6.92 -4.40 10.20
C ILE A 96 7.06 -4.41 8.68
N LYS A 97 8.17 -4.93 8.17
CA LYS A 97 8.48 -4.99 6.73
C LYS A 97 8.33 -6.41 6.20
N GLY A 98 8.01 -6.54 4.91
CA GLY A 98 8.05 -7.81 4.18
C GLY A 98 6.95 -8.82 4.56
N TYR A 99 5.91 -8.41 5.28
CA TYR A 99 4.80 -9.29 5.63
C TYR A 99 3.80 -9.45 4.49
N GLY A 100 3.67 -8.42 3.66
CA GLY A 100 2.68 -8.35 2.59
C GLY A 100 3.29 -8.29 1.18
N ASP A 101 4.59 -8.54 1.01
CA ASP A 101 5.26 -8.34 -0.27
C ASP A 101 4.60 -9.14 -1.39
N THR A 102 4.31 -10.42 -1.15
CA THR A 102 3.64 -11.31 -2.12
C THR A 102 2.19 -10.88 -2.35
N ALA A 103 1.43 -10.63 -1.29
CA ALA A 103 0.02 -10.22 -1.39
C ALA A 103 -0.15 -8.94 -2.22
N VAL A 104 0.68 -7.92 -1.92
CA VAL A 104 0.65 -6.65 -2.67
C VAL A 104 1.08 -6.85 -4.12
N ALA A 105 2.09 -7.70 -4.38
CA ALA A 105 2.53 -7.99 -5.73
C ALA A 105 1.44 -8.72 -6.55
N GLU A 106 0.77 -9.71 -5.97
CA GLU A 106 -0.35 -10.41 -6.61
C GLU A 106 -1.51 -9.46 -6.91
N HIS A 107 -1.85 -8.58 -5.96
CA HIS A 107 -2.89 -7.55 -6.17
C HIS A 107 -2.49 -6.56 -7.27
N THR A 108 -1.22 -6.15 -7.32
CA THR A 108 -0.69 -5.30 -8.40
C THR A 108 -0.86 -5.96 -9.76
N ILE A 109 -0.54 -7.25 -9.88
CA ILE A 109 -0.72 -8.02 -11.11
C ILE A 109 -2.21 -8.18 -11.44
N ALA A 110 -3.06 -8.42 -10.46
CA ALA A 110 -4.51 -8.49 -10.66
C ALA A 110 -5.08 -7.18 -11.21
N LEU A 111 -4.70 -6.02 -10.62
CA LEU A 111 -5.08 -4.71 -11.13
C LEU A 111 -4.54 -4.45 -12.54
N MET A 112 -3.30 -4.86 -12.83
CA MET A 112 -2.71 -4.77 -14.16
C MET A 112 -3.53 -5.54 -15.20
N ILE A 113 -3.89 -6.79 -14.91
CA ILE A 113 -4.69 -7.62 -15.80
C ILE A 113 -6.11 -7.04 -15.94
N ALA A 114 -6.73 -6.61 -14.83
CA ALA A 114 -8.04 -5.99 -14.83
C ALA A 114 -8.07 -4.72 -15.69
N ALA A 115 -7.04 -3.88 -15.59
CA ALA A 115 -6.87 -2.68 -16.41
C ALA A 115 -6.62 -3.01 -17.89
N ALA A 116 -5.75 -3.98 -18.18
CA ALA A 116 -5.45 -4.38 -19.54
C ALA A 116 -6.66 -4.97 -20.28
N ARG A 117 -7.58 -5.60 -19.57
CA ARG A 117 -8.74 -6.29 -20.14
C ARG A 117 -10.07 -5.62 -19.85
N ASP A 118 -10.10 -4.44 -19.23
CA ASP A 118 -11.31 -3.69 -18.85
C ASP A 118 -12.32 -4.50 -17.99
N ILE A 119 -11.80 -5.41 -17.15
CA ILE A 119 -12.64 -6.40 -16.43
C ILE A 119 -13.63 -5.70 -15.49
N ALA A 120 -13.16 -4.73 -14.69
CA ALA A 120 -14.01 -4.05 -13.71
C ALA A 120 -15.12 -3.22 -14.38
N ARG A 121 -14.87 -2.66 -15.56
CA ARG A 121 -15.88 -1.96 -16.35
C ARG A 121 -16.91 -2.94 -16.90
N MET A 122 -16.48 -4.03 -17.54
CA MET A 122 -17.40 -5.03 -18.10
C MET A 122 -18.26 -5.69 -17.01
N ASP A 123 -17.71 -5.97 -15.80
CA ASP A 123 -18.50 -6.49 -14.69
C ASP A 123 -19.64 -5.53 -14.30
N ARG A 124 -19.32 -4.23 -14.15
CA ARG A 124 -20.35 -3.21 -13.84
C ARG A 124 -21.41 -3.10 -14.94
N GLU A 125 -21.00 -3.09 -16.21
CA GLU A 125 -21.89 -2.97 -17.37
C GLU A 125 -22.81 -4.17 -17.48
N VAL A 126 -22.30 -5.41 -17.34
CA VAL A 126 -23.12 -6.64 -17.36
C VAL A 126 -24.13 -6.66 -16.23
N ARG A 127 -23.74 -6.29 -15.00
CA ARG A 127 -24.67 -6.19 -13.85
C ARG A 127 -25.74 -5.12 -14.06
N ALA A 128 -25.42 -4.05 -14.80
CA ALA A 128 -26.36 -2.99 -15.18
C ALA A 128 -27.21 -3.35 -16.44
N GLY A 129 -27.13 -4.58 -16.96
CA GLY A 129 -27.89 -5.03 -18.13
C GLY A 129 -27.30 -4.63 -19.47
N THR A 130 -26.05 -4.15 -19.52
CA THR A 130 -25.39 -3.76 -20.76
C THR A 130 -24.42 -4.86 -21.18
N TRP A 131 -24.57 -5.35 -22.42
CA TRP A 131 -23.75 -6.41 -22.99
C TRP A 131 -22.87 -5.85 -24.13
N THR A 132 -21.72 -5.26 -23.76
CA THR A 132 -20.79 -4.67 -24.74
C THR A 132 -19.37 -5.19 -24.50
N PRO A 133 -18.85 -6.10 -25.37
CA PRO A 133 -17.47 -6.55 -25.27
C PRO A 133 -16.50 -5.37 -25.42
N GLN A 134 -15.46 -5.33 -24.58
CA GLN A 134 -14.39 -4.33 -24.68
C GLN A 134 -13.13 -4.96 -25.28
N GLU A 135 -12.47 -4.22 -26.18
CA GLU A 135 -11.19 -4.64 -26.72
C GLU A 135 -10.06 -4.33 -25.73
N GLY A 136 -9.42 -5.39 -25.22
CA GLY A 136 -8.32 -5.31 -24.27
C GLY A 136 -6.94 -5.37 -24.92
N VAL A 137 -5.91 -5.38 -24.08
CA VAL A 137 -4.50 -5.55 -24.44
C VAL A 137 -4.02 -6.91 -23.95
N GLN A 138 -3.34 -7.66 -24.83
CA GLN A 138 -2.60 -8.86 -24.46
C GLN A 138 -1.25 -8.46 -23.83
N LEU A 139 -0.92 -9.02 -22.66
CA LEU A 139 0.30 -8.66 -21.92
C LEU A 139 1.53 -9.50 -22.30
N LEU A 140 1.36 -10.68 -22.88
CA LEU A 140 2.47 -11.52 -23.36
C LEU A 140 3.37 -10.72 -24.32
N GLY A 141 4.67 -10.67 -24.07
CA GLY A 141 5.65 -9.94 -24.86
C GLY A 141 5.62 -8.42 -24.68
N LYS A 142 4.73 -7.88 -23.85
CA LYS A 142 4.70 -6.46 -23.50
C LYS A 142 5.72 -6.14 -22.40
N THR A 143 6.15 -4.89 -22.31
CA THR A 143 7.13 -4.43 -21.32
C THR A 143 6.46 -3.96 -20.05
N LEU A 144 6.82 -4.57 -18.89
CA LEU A 144 6.48 -4.12 -17.57
C LEU A 144 7.65 -3.30 -17.00
N GLY A 145 7.43 -2.02 -16.77
CA GLY A 145 8.33 -1.11 -16.06
C GLY A 145 8.03 -1.11 -14.56
N VAL A 146 8.98 -1.56 -13.74
CA VAL A 146 8.84 -1.59 -12.27
C VAL A 146 9.64 -0.47 -11.65
N ILE A 147 8.96 0.53 -11.08
CA ILE A 147 9.58 1.66 -10.41
C ILE A 147 9.64 1.39 -8.90
N GLY A 148 10.85 1.14 -8.39
CA GLY A 148 11.11 0.69 -7.02
C GLY A 148 11.22 -0.83 -6.93
N LEU A 149 12.45 -1.31 -6.65
CA LEU A 149 12.78 -2.74 -6.54
C LEU A 149 13.05 -3.12 -5.07
N GLY A 150 12.10 -2.80 -4.19
CA GLY A 150 12.00 -3.35 -2.85
C GLY A 150 11.45 -4.79 -2.89
N GLY A 151 10.99 -5.33 -1.75
CA GLY A 151 10.38 -6.66 -1.68
C GLY A 151 9.21 -6.80 -2.64
N ILE A 152 8.24 -5.88 -2.59
CA ILE A 152 7.06 -5.86 -3.47
C ILE A 152 7.47 -5.75 -4.95
N GLY A 153 8.31 -4.78 -5.31
CA GLY A 153 8.68 -4.57 -6.71
C GLY A 153 9.45 -5.75 -7.32
N CYS A 154 10.27 -6.45 -6.53
CA CYS A 154 10.94 -7.67 -6.97
C CYS A 154 9.94 -8.81 -7.21
N GLU A 155 8.92 -8.95 -6.36
CA GLU A 155 7.85 -9.95 -6.55
C GLU A 155 6.96 -9.61 -7.75
N VAL A 156 6.58 -8.33 -7.96
CA VAL A 156 5.89 -7.86 -9.16
C VAL A 156 6.68 -8.22 -10.42
N ALA A 157 8.01 -7.97 -10.41
CA ALA A 157 8.89 -8.31 -11.51
C ALA A 157 8.95 -9.83 -11.77
N ARG A 158 9.01 -10.64 -10.71
CA ARG A 158 9.02 -12.10 -10.80
C ARG A 158 7.72 -12.63 -11.40
N ILE A 159 6.58 -12.17 -10.91
CA ILE A 159 5.26 -12.63 -11.41
C ILE A 159 5.06 -12.14 -12.84
N GLY A 160 5.40 -10.87 -13.15
CA GLY A 160 5.33 -10.31 -14.49
C GLY A 160 6.12 -11.12 -15.54
N LYS A 161 7.33 -11.57 -15.19
CA LYS A 161 8.10 -12.52 -16.02
C LYS A 161 7.36 -13.85 -16.18
N GLY A 162 6.75 -14.36 -15.10
CA GLY A 162 6.01 -15.63 -15.10
C GLY A 162 4.81 -15.65 -16.06
N ILE A 163 4.18 -14.50 -16.31
CA ILE A 163 3.09 -14.36 -17.29
C ILE A 163 3.59 -13.95 -18.70
N GLY A 164 4.91 -13.98 -18.91
CA GLY A 164 5.53 -13.77 -20.22
C GLY A 164 5.75 -12.32 -20.64
N MET A 165 5.79 -11.38 -19.69
CA MET A 165 6.18 -9.99 -19.97
C MET A 165 7.70 -9.83 -19.97
N GLU A 166 8.19 -8.89 -20.78
CA GLU A 166 9.53 -8.33 -20.62
C GLU A 166 9.53 -7.39 -19.42
N VAL A 167 10.49 -7.53 -18.50
CA VAL A 167 10.55 -6.71 -17.28
C VAL A 167 11.80 -5.87 -17.27
N ILE A 168 11.63 -4.56 -17.12
CA ILE A 168 12.68 -3.58 -16.85
C ILE A 168 12.39 -2.85 -15.53
N GLY A 169 13.41 -2.58 -14.76
CA GLY A 169 13.26 -1.92 -13.46
C GLY A 169 14.01 -0.60 -13.36
N TRP A 170 13.52 0.27 -12.50
CA TRP A 170 14.26 1.43 -12.03
C TRP A 170 14.32 1.42 -10.50
N ASN A 171 15.48 1.67 -9.94
CA ASN A 171 15.69 1.81 -8.50
C ASN A 171 16.90 2.70 -8.23
N ARG A 172 16.86 3.48 -7.13
CA ARG A 172 17.97 4.36 -6.73
C ARG A 172 19.28 3.59 -6.51
N THR A 173 19.18 2.40 -5.95
CA THR A 173 20.32 1.50 -5.74
C THR A 173 20.20 0.26 -6.62
N ARG A 174 21.33 -0.23 -7.15
CA ARG A 174 21.32 -1.44 -7.98
C ARG A 174 20.76 -2.63 -7.23
N ARG A 175 19.88 -3.39 -7.88
CA ARG A 175 19.35 -4.68 -7.42
C ARG A 175 19.64 -5.77 -8.43
N ALA A 176 20.06 -6.94 -7.95
CA ALA A 176 20.27 -8.11 -8.81
C ALA A 176 18.91 -8.72 -9.27
N GLY A 177 18.91 -9.40 -10.41
CA GLY A 177 17.79 -10.21 -10.88
C GLY A 177 16.74 -9.50 -11.75
N VAL A 178 16.75 -8.16 -11.83
CA VAL A 178 15.90 -7.37 -12.73
C VAL A 178 16.79 -6.51 -13.63
N PRO A 179 16.65 -6.55 -14.97
CA PRO A 179 17.33 -5.62 -15.86
C PRO A 179 16.98 -4.17 -15.50
N LEU A 180 17.99 -3.32 -15.30
CA LEU A 180 17.80 -1.93 -14.94
C LEU A 180 17.88 -1.03 -16.17
N ALA A 181 17.01 -0.02 -16.21
CA ALA A 181 17.07 1.09 -17.15
C ALA A 181 17.12 2.41 -16.39
N ASP A 182 17.55 3.48 -17.04
CA ASP A 182 17.28 4.83 -16.57
C ASP A 182 15.75 5.09 -16.61
N LEU A 183 15.31 6.07 -15.84
CA LEU A 183 13.87 6.31 -15.66
C LEU A 183 13.18 6.72 -16.98
N ASP A 184 13.82 7.56 -17.78
CA ASP A 184 13.25 8.04 -19.04
C ASP A 184 13.10 6.91 -20.05
N THR A 185 14.09 6.04 -20.17
CA THR A 185 14.03 4.82 -20.98
C THR A 185 12.92 3.90 -20.49
N LEU A 186 12.77 3.69 -19.18
CA LEU A 186 11.71 2.86 -18.62
C LEU A 186 10.34 3.43 -18.99
N LEU A 187 10.10 4.72 -18.76
CA LEU A 187 8.82 5.38 -19.02
C LEU A 187 8.46 5.31 -20.52
N ALA A 188 9.42 5.57 -21.42
CA ALA A 188 9.19 5.56 -22.85
C ALA A 188 8.93 4.14 -23.43
N ARG A 189 9.45 3.09 -22.79
CA ARG A 189 9.36 1.71 -23.29
C ARG A 189 8.23 0.91 -22.68
N ALA A 190 7.87 1.19 -21.43
CA ALA A 190 6.94 0.35 -20.70
C ALA A 190 5.50 0.46 -21.22
N ASP A 191 4.90 -0.67 -21.58
CA ASP A 191 3.47 -0.78 -21.85
C ASP A 191 2.64 -0.72 -20.55
N VAL A 192 3.23 -1.16 -19.44
CA VAL A 192 2.67 -1.05 -18.10
C VAL A 192 3.73 -0.51 -17.15
N VAL A 193 3.39 0.49 -16.36
CA VAL A 193 4.24 1.05 -15.29
C VAL A 193 3.64 0.70 -13.94
N SER A 194 4.42 0.04 -13.08
CA SER A 194 4.05 -0.28 -11.70
C SER A 194 4.85 0.55 -10.70
N MET A 195 4.14 1.27 -9.83
CA MET A 195 4.71 2.10 -8.76
C MET A 195 4.91 1.29 -7.49
N ASN A 196 6.18 1.19 -6.99
CA ASN A 196 6.53 0.42 -5.79
C ASN A 196 7.52 1.18 -4.89
N LEU A 197 7.47 2.51 -4.91
CA LEU A 197 8.32 3.37 -4.08
C LEU A 197 7.70 3.58 -2.69
N THR A 198 8.56 3.77 -1.70
CA THR A 198 8.13 4.32 -0.40
C THR A 198 7.88 5.81 -0.54
N LEU A 199 6.77 6.31 0.01
CA LEU A 199 6.48 7.73 0.05
C LEU A 199 7.34 8.42 1.11
N ASN A 200 8.04 9.46 0.70
CA ASN A 200 8.76 10.42 1.53
C ASN A 200 8.84 11.75 0.76
N ASP A 201 9.52 12.76 1.31
CA ASP A 201 9.61 14.09 0.69
C ASP A 201 10.28 14.05 -0.69
N GLU A 202 11.25 13.16 -0.92
CA GLU A 202 11.94 13.01 -2.22
C GLU A 202 11.07 12.29 -3.26
N THR A 203 10.13 11.46 -2.83
CA THR A 203 9.30 10.63 -3.72
C THR A 203 7.87 11.13 -3.86
N ARG A 204 7.46 12.14 -3.10
CA ARG A 204 6.18 12.82 -3.28
C ARG A 204 6.10 13.45 -4.67
N GLY A 205 5.04 13.16 -5.42
CA GLY A 205 4.89 13.58 -6.81
C GLY A 205 5.97 13.03 -7.73
N PHE A 206 6.56 11.87 -7.38
CA PHE A 206 7.62 11.26 -8.19
C PHE A 206 7.20 11.08 -9.64
N LEU A 207 6.00 10.59 -9.90
CA LEU A 207 5.43 10.54 -11.24
C LEU A 207 4.75 11.89 -11.53
N SER A 208 5.56 12.90 -11.87
CA SER A 208 5.14 14.27 -12.17
C SER A 208 4.45 14.38 -13.53
N THR A 209 3.88 15.56 -13.84
CA THR A 209 3.31 15.89 -15.15
C THR A 209 4.27 15.56 -16.29
N GLU A 210 5.56 15.97 -16.19
CA GLU A 210 6.57 15.74 -17.22
C GLU A 210 6.87 14.24 -17.38
N ARG A 211 6.91 13.49 -16.27
CA ARG A 211 7.16 12.04 -16.32
C ARG A 211 5.97 11.27 -16.87
N ILE A 212 4.76 11.67 -16.53
CA ILE A 212 3.53 11.10 -17.14
C ILE A 212 3.53 11.36 -18.66
N ALA A 213 3.90 12.56 -19.09
CA ALA A 213 3.98 12.89 -20.52
C ALA A 213 5.04 12.09 -21.29
N ARG A 214 6.09 11.58 -20.60
CA ARG A 214 7.11 10.70 -21.17
C ARG A 214 6.71 9.23 -21.21
N MET A 215 5.64 8.84 -20.55
CA MET A 215 5.15 7.47 -20.61
C MET A 215 4.71 7.16 -22.04
N LYS A 216 4.89 5.89 -22.41
CA LYS A 216 4.47 5.41 -23.74
C LYS A 216 2.98 5.71 -23.95
N PRO A 217 2.59 6.34 -25.08
CA PRO A 217 1.19 6.56 -25.40
C PRO A 217 0.40 5.24 -25.38
N GLY A 218 -0.72 5.24 -24.67
CA GLY A 218 -1.53 4.04 -24.45
C GLY A 218 -1.01 3.11 -23.34
N ALA A 219 -0.03 3.53 -22.54
CA ALA A 219 0.44 2.78 -21.37
C ALA A 219 -0.63 2.63 -20.29
N ILE A 220 -0.46 1.61 -19.47
CA ILE A 220 -1.24 1.37 -18.25
C ILE A 220 -0.40 1.76 -17.05
N LEU A 221 -0.99 2.52 -16.10
CA LEU A 221 -0.38 2.80 -14.80
C LEU A 221 -1.00 1.91 -13.71
N VAL A 222 -0.18 1.30 -12.87
CA VAL A 222 -0.65 0.59 -11.66
C VAL A 222 0.02 1.19 -10.43
N ASN A 223 -0.79 1.56 -9.44
CA ASN A 223 -0.28 2.09 -8.17
C ASN A 223 -0.95 1.41 -6.98
N THR A 224 -0.18 0.59 -6.28
CA THR A 224 -0.53 -0.06 -5.01
C THR A 224 0.37 0.39 -3.86
N ALA A 225 1.16 1.45 -4.09
CA ALA A 225 2.10 1.97 -3.09
C ALA A 225 1.49 3.11 -2.26
N ARG A 226 1.42 4.32 -2.81
CA ARG A 226 0.77 5.50 -2.18
C ARG A 226 0.26 6.46 -3.25
N GLY A 227 -0.91 7.05 -3.06
CA GLY A 227 -1.50 8.01 -4.01
C GLY A 227 -0.58 9.20 -4.29
N ALA A 228 -0.01 9.78 -3.24
CA ALA A 228 0.85 10.96 -3.33
C ALA A 228 2.20 10.76 -4.06
N LEU A 229 2.51 9.57 -4.55
CA LEU A 229 3.64 9.32 -5.46
C LEU A 229 3.38 9.85 -6.88
N VAL A 230 2.12 10.06 -7.25
CA VAL A 230 1.68 10.44 -8.59
C VAL A 230 1.06 11.83 -8.53
N ASP A 231 1.35 12.68 -9.49
CA ASP A 231 0.60 13.92 -9.70
C ASP A 231 -0.81 13.55 -10.17
N GLU A 232 -1.78 13.66 -9.27
CA GLU A 232 -3.16 13.22 -9.50
C GLU A 232 -3.84 14.02 -10.61
N ALA A 233 -3.63 15.34 -10.65
CA ALA A 233 -4.21 16.19 -11.67
C ALA A 233 -3.68 15.84 -13.06
N ALA A 234 -2.37 15.61 -13.17
CA ALA A 234 -1.74 15.19 -14.41
C ALA A 234 -2.18 13.79 -14.84
N LEU A 235 -2.35 12.85 -13.92
CA LEU A 235 -2.89 11.53 -14.22
C LEU A 235 -4.32 11.60 -14.75
N ILE A 236 -5.19 12.40 -14.12
CA ILE A 236 -6.57 12.59 -14.58
C ILE A 236 -6.57 13.15 -16.00
N ALA A 237 -5.77 14.19 -16.28
CA ALA A 237 -5.67 14.78 -17.62
C ALA A 237 -5.14 13.75 -18.67
N ALA A 238 -4.15 12.94 -18.30
CA ALA A 238 -3.60 11.91 -19.18
C ALA A 238 -4.59 10.77 -19.46
N LEU A 239 -5.42 10.40 -18.49
CA LEU A 239 -6.50 9.43 -18.65
C LEU A 239 -7.63 9.99 -19.55
N GLN A 240 -7.98 11.27 -19.39
CA GLN A 240 -9.01 11.95 -20.20
C GLN A 240 -8.58 12.09 -21.65
N SER A 241 -7.32 12.41 -21.90
CA SER A 241 -6.77 12.52 -23.27
C SER A 241 -6.51 11.17 -23.93
N GLY A 242 -6.52 10.06 -23.17
CA GLY A 242 -6.14 8.72 -23.65
C GLY A 242 -4.62 8.51 -23.78
N HIS A 243 -3.79 9.48 -23.35
CA HIS A 243 -2.33 9.28 -23.30
C HIS A 243 -1.99 8.11 -22.36
N ILE A 244 -2.61 8.04 -21.19
CA ILE A 244 -2.67 6.83 -20.35
C ILE A 244 -3.97 6.11 -20.69
N ARG A 245 -3.86 4.88 -21.18
CA ARG A 245 -5.02 4.08 -21.59
C ARG A 245 -5.90 3.74 -20.40
N HIS A 246 -5.30 3.29 -19.29
CA HIS A 246 -6.01 2.82 -18.10
C HIS A 246 -5.13 2.98 -16.85
N ALA A 247 -5.76 3.21 -15.69
CA ALA A 247 -5.07 3.14 -14.41
C ALA A 247 -5.71 2.09 -13.49
N GLY A 248 -4.87 1.25 -12.86
CA GLY A 248 -5.25 0.35 -11.76
C GLY A 248 -4.76 0.95 -10.44
N LEU A 249 -5.66 1.39 -9.58
CA LEU A 249 -5.32 2.15 -8.38
C LEU A 249 -5.91 1.51 -7.13
N ASP A 250 -5.06 1.19 -6.16
CA ASP A 250 -5.47 0.74 -4.83
C ASP A 250 -5.38 1.85 -3.78
N VAL A 251 -4.69 2.96 -4.12
CA VAL A 251 -4.35 4.05 -3.20
C VAL A 251 -4.61 5.42 -3.82
N PHE A 252 -4.95 6.41 -2.97
CA PHE A 252 -5.39 7.75 -3.39
C PHE A 252 -4.71 8.85 -2.57
N HIS A 253 -4.82 10.11 -3.03
CA HIS A 253 -4.32 11.27 -2.28
C HIS A 253 -5.12 11.50 -1.01
N THR A 254 -6.43 11.27 -1.06
CA THR A 254 -7.34 11.31 0.09
C THR A 254 -8.10 9.99 0.16
N GLU A 255 -8.02 9.34 1.28
CA GLU A 255 -8.70 8.08 1.57
C GLU A 255 -9.65 8.24 2.77
N PRO A 256 -10.88 7.73 2.69
CA PRO A 256 -11.51 7.04 1.56
C PRO A 256 -11.76 7.94 0.34
N LEU A 257 -11.65 7.35 -0.88
CA LEU A 257 -11.97 8.05 -2.11
C LEU A 257 -13.46 8.42 -2.15
N LYS A 258 -13.76 9.69 -2.37
CA LYS A 258 -15.15 10.16 -2.42
C LYS A 258 -15.83 9.73 -3.72
N PRO A 259 -17.16 9.42 -3.70
CA PRO A 259 -17.89 9.00 -4.91
C PRO A 259 -17.97 10.05 -6.02
N ASP A 260 -17.86 11.33 -5.67
CA ASP A 260 -17.85 12.46 -6.61
C ASP A 260 -16.49 12.76 -7.23
N HIS A 261 -15.42 12.11 -6.74
CA HIS A 261 -14.06 12.28 -7.23
C HIS A 261 -13.95 11.90 -8.72
N PRO A 262 -13.20 12.65 -9.55
CA PRO A 262 -13.06 12.35 -10.98
C PRO A 262 -12.63 10.90 -11.27
N LEU A 263 -11.65 10.37 -10.56
CA LEU A 263 -11.17 8.99 -10.74
C LEU A 263 -12.29 7.95 -10.51
N ALA A 264 -13.23 8.20 -9.59
CA ALA A 264 -14.35 7.29 -9.31
C ALA A 264 -15.37 7.24 -10.46
N LYS A 265 -15.40 8.28 -11.32
CA LYS A 265 -16.33 8.40 -12.45
C LYS A 265 -15.75 7.96 -13.79
N MET A 266 -14.43 7.77 -13.85
CA MET A 266 -13.76 7.41 -15.08
C MET A 266 -13.98 5.94 -15.43
N ARG A 267 -14.24 5.66 -16.73
CA ARG A 267 -14.43 4.29 -17.22
C ARG A 267 -13.12 3.51 -17.34
N ASN A 268 -12.02 4.23 -17.63
CA ASN A 268 -10.68 3.69 -17.77
C ASN A 268 -9.87 3.74 -16.46
N VAL A 269 -10.55 3.52 -15.34
CA VAL A 269 -9.92 3.38 -14.02
C VAL A 269 -10.52 2.17 -13.31
N THR A 270 -9.65 1.28 -12.83
CA THR A 270 -9.98 0.17 -11.94
C THR A 270 -9.54 0.51 -10.53
N LEU A 271 -10.46 0.43 -9.58
CA LEU A 271 -10.25 0.91 -8.20
C LEU A 271 -10.40 -0.23 -7.21
N THR A 272 -9.53 -0.24 -6.20
CA THR A 272 -9.67 -1.02 -4.96
C THR A 272 -9.43 -0.13 -3.74
N SER A 273 -9.75 -0.59 -2.55
CA SER A 273 -9.92 0.24 -1.35
C SER A 273 -8.74 0.10 -0.39
N HIS A 274 -7.49 0.31 -0.86
CA HIS A 274 -6.24 0.16 -0.10
C HIS A 274 -6.16 -1.23 0.56
N ALA A 275 -6.49 -2.25 -0.23
CA ALA A 275 -6.65 -3.62 0.23
C ALA A 275 -5.56 -4.57 -0.29
N ALA A 276 -4.55 -4.07 -1.01
CA ALA A 276 -3.54 -4.90 -1.67
C ALA A 276 -2.80 -5.86 -0.73
N PHE A 277 -2.59 -5.49 0.53
CA PHE A 277 -1.95 -6.35 1.52
C PHE A 277 -2.92 -7.33 2.22
N ARG A 278 -4.24 -7.12 2.12
CA ARG A 278 -5.27 -7.81 2.91
C ARG A 278 -5.52 -9.23 2.40
N THR A 279 -4.61 -10.13 2.78
CA THR A 279 -4.82 -11.58 2.70
C THR A 279 -4.68 -12.19 4.09
N LEU A 280 -5.25 -13.36 4.30
CA LEU A 280 -5.13 -14.07 5.59
C LEU A 280 -3.67 -14.33 5.94
N GLU A 281 -2.87 -14.76 4.96
CA GLU A 281 -1.45 -15.09 5.11
C GLU A 281 -0.63 -13.86 5.51
N ALA A 282 -0.84 -12.72 4.84
CA ALA A 282 -0.16 -11.47 5.16
C ALA A 282 -0.57 -10.97 6.55
N SER A 283 -1.86 -11.03 6.90
CA SER A 283 -2.35 -10.61 8.21
C SER A 283 -1.82 -11.50 9.34
N MET A 284 -1.76 -12.82 9.13
CA MET A 284 -1.15 -13.75 10.10
C MET A 284 0.33 -13.45 10.30
N MET A 285 1.08 -13.22 9.22
CA MET A 285 2.50 -12.88 9.28
C MET A 285 2.73 -11.55 9.98
N LEU A 286 1.91 -10.54 9.67
CA LEU A 286 1.96 -9.21 10.29
C LEU A 286 1.79 -9.29 11.79
N LEU A 287 0.69 -9.91 12.25
CA LEU A 287 0.38 -10.03 13.67
C LEU A 287 1.41 -10.91 14.40
N ARG A 288 1.89 -12.01 13.79
CA ARG A 288 2.94 -12.82 14.39
C ARG A 288 4.23 -12.03 14.60
N ARG A 289 4.66 -11.24 13.61
CA ARG A 289 5.85 -10.37 13.73
C ARG A 289 5.66 -9.27 14.77
N ALA A 290 4.44 -8.71 14.89
CA ALA A 290 4.13 -7.74 15.94
C ALA A 290 4.32 -8.34 17.34
N ILE A 291 3.79 -9.54 17.58
CA ILE A 291 3.94 -10.26 18.86
C ILE A 291 5.42 -10.56 19.13
N ASP A 292 6.21 -10.94 18.12
CA ASP A 292 7.64 -11.22 18.27
C ASP A 292 8.45 -9.96 18.61
N ILE A 293 8.04 -8.79 18.08
CA ILE A 293 8.61 -7.48 18.48
C ILE A 293 8.29 -7.20 19.95
N VAL A 294 7.03 -7.34 20.39
CA VAL A 294 6.64 -7.17 21.80
C VAL A 294 7.44 -8.12 22.69
N ARG A 295 7.58 -9.38 22.31
CA ARG A 295 8.39 -10.38 23.03
C ARG A 295 9.85 -9.94 23.19
N THR A 296 10.41 -9.30 22.17
CA THR A 296 11.80 -8.82 22.18
C THR A 296 11.97 -7.60 23.07
N ILE A 297 11.00 -6.70 23.09
CA ILE A 297 11.00 -5.47 23.91
C ILE A 297 10.79 -5.83 25.39
N ALA A 298 9.92 -6.79 25.69
CA ALA A 298 9.55 -7.16 27.07
C ALA A 298 10.61 -8.01 27.82
N ARG A 299 11.66 -8.45 27.13
CA ARG A 299 12.81 -9.15 27.73
C ARG A 299 13.78 -8.17 28.36
#